data_7e702be21d279f10c83da008d583daf9
#
_entry.id   7e702be21d279f10c83da008d583daf9
#
_cell.length_a   1.000
_cell.length_b   1.000
_cell.length_c   1.000
_cell.angle_alpha   90.00
_cell.angle_beta   90.00
_cell.angle_gamma   90.00
#
_symmetry.space_group_name_H-M   'P 1'
#
loop_
_entity.id
_entity.type
_entity.pdbx_description
1 polymer ?
#
loop_
_entity_poly.entity_id
_entity_poly.type
_entity_poly.pdbx_seq_one_letter_code
_entity_poly.pdbx_strand_id
1 'polypeptide(L)'
;MLGLSGCKGGAVADNAEEKASGKGLVIGWSQRGISGSDWWKTLVEGGQAEAGKVGARIELLDANGDTVRQNADVQTLITKGVDVVVMNPNDPLGLGPSVQALKDAGIPVVTVNSSLDKSLVPDMFCYVAEDQEHTGSLAGESLAQKALEKYGDQGQIKIVGIGGFPGDVLSDLRFNGFMTGWNRVMDKHPGVTTVKLDTKYGEWKPDKALAPIRDVATANPDLKVIYSMSDVMHGGIVQGLQQAGLWGDGILMASYDGGMGAIKEMVDDPKGPLQADASNQPWDQGAAAVRMALAAFNGDQSQCADKTNYIDTTVITPAEAPDYYVPTDTYVRAKD
;
A
#
# COMPACT_ATOMS: atom_id res chain seq x y z
N MET A 1 53.96 34.43 29.06
CA MET A 1 53.65 33.80 27.76
C MET A 1 52.30 33.10 27.91
N LEU A 2 51.28 33.76 27.37
CA LEU A 2 49.90 33.22 27.38
C LEU A 2 49.69 32.41 26.12
N GLY A 3 49.34 31.12 26.27
CA GLY A 3 48.92 30.26 25.16
C GLY A 3 47.41 30.35 24.97
N LEU A 4 47.03 30.87 23.82
CA LEU A 4 45.64 30.84 23.33
C LEU A 4 45.34 29.44 22.79
N SER A 5 44.46 28.67 23.48
CA SER A 5 43.84 27.44 22.96
C SER A 5 42.53 27.81 22.32
N GLY A 6 42.49 27.73 20.97
CA GLY A 6 41.30 28.08 20.18
C GLY A 6 40.28 26.94 20.18
N CYS A 7 39.06 27.20 20.63
CA CYS A 7 37.90 26.38 20.42
C CYS A 7 37.51 26.35 18.91
N LYS A 8 37.69 25.25 18.25
CA LYS A 8 37.13 24.93 16.92
C LYS A 8 36.40 23.59 16.96
N GLY A 9 35.43 23.43 17.86
CA GLY A 9 34.67 22.18 17.97
C GLY A 9 33.15 22.35 17.81
N GLY A 10 32.63 23.57 17.97
CA GLY A 10 31.16 23.76 18.01
C GLY A 10 30.47 23.69 16.67
N ALA A 11 31.01 24.36 15.66
CA ALA A 11 30.30 24.53 14.37
C ALA A 11 30.16 23.24 13.52
N VAL A 12 31.04 22.24 13.70
CA VAL A 12 30.96 20.95 12.96
C VAL A 12 30.00 20.00 13.65
N ALA A 13 29.89 20.04 14.96
CA ALA A 13 28.95 19.22 15.74
C ALA A 13 27.50 19.71 15.56
N ASP A 14 27.28 21.04 15.59
CA ASP A 14 25.96 21.64 15.36
C ASP A 14 25.43 21.34 13.95
N ASN A 15 26.27 21.39 12.91
CA ASN A 15 25.89 21.03 11.54
C ASN A 15 25.59 19.52 11.37
N ALA A 16 26.23 18.65 12.13
CA ALA A 16 25.96 17.21 12.08
C ALA A 16 24.65 16.85 12.79
N GLU A 17 24.36 17.48 13.94
CA GLU A 17 23.09 17.31 14.63
C GLU A 17 21.91 17.91 13.85
N GLU A 18 22.07 19.08 13.21
CA GLU A 18 21.06 19.67 12.33
C GLU A 18 20.76 18.79 11.11
N LYS A 19 21.77 18.19 10.48
CA LYS A 19 21.57 17.21 9.39
C LYS A 19 20.87 15.96 9.89
N ALA A 20 21.26 15.40 11.00
CA ALA A 20 20.65 14.21 11.59
C ALA A 20 19.18 14.45 11.97
N SER A 21 18.80 15.68 12.33
CA SER A 21 17.43 16.08 12.69
C SER A 21 16.53 16.38 11.47
N GLY A 22 17.07 16.45 10.24
CA GLY A 22 16.30 16.84 9.05
C GLY A 22 15.97 18.34 8.98
N LYS A 23 16.48 19.14 9.87
CA LYS A 23 16.26 20.59 9.87
C LYS A 23 16.91 21.23 8.63
N GLY A 24 16.07 21.92 7.84
CA GLY A 24 16.47 22.52 6.56
C GLY A 24 16.36 21.59 5.36
N LEU A 25 16.06 20.29 5.53
CA LEU A 25 15.80 19.35 4.43
C LEU A 25 14.57 19.78 3.63
N VAL A 26 14.71 19.88 2.32
CA VAL A 26 13.62 20.12 1.38
C VAL A 26 13.37 18.88 0.56
N ILE A 27 12.24 18.23 0.79
CA ILE A 27 11.82 17.05 0.07
C ILE A 27 10.92 17.44 -1.09
N GLY A 28 11.31 17.17 -2.32
CA GLY A 28 10.42 17.22 -3.47
C GLY A 28 9.51 15.99 -3.46
N TRP A 29 8.18 16.18 -3.43
CA TRP A 29 7.23 15.06 -3.51
C TRP A 29 6.54 15.07 -4.86
N SER A 30 6.88 14.10 -5.72
CA SER A 30 6.28 13.88 -7.03
C SER A 30 5.18 12.82 -6.92
N GLN A 31 3.93 13.29 -6.79
CA GLN A 31 2.76 12.42 -6.61
C GLN A 31 2.10 12.13 -7.96
N ARG A 32 1.75 10.82 -8.19
CA ARG A 32 1.05 10.41 -9.41
C ARG A 32 -0.35 11.00 -9.55
N GLY A 33 -1.06 11.20 -8.44
CA GLY A 33 -2.38 11.78 -8.35
C GLY A 33 -2.82 11.86 -6.90
N ILE A 34 -3.72 12.80 -6.57
CA ILE A 34 -4.34 12.94 -5.25
C ILE A 34 -5.85 12.97 -5.40
N SER A 35 -6.34 13.68 -6.41
CA SER A 35 -7.77 13.86 -6.64
C SER A 35 -8.48 12.52 -6.90
N GLY A 36 -9.57 12.29 -6.17
CA GLY A 36 -10.40 11.09 -6.31
C GLY A 36 -9.86 9.82 -5.66
N SER A 37 -8.81 9.94 -4.83
CA SER A 37 -8.25 8.81 -4.08
C SER A 37 -7.91 9.21 -2.65
N ASP A 38 -8.72 8.79 -1.69
CA ASP A 38 -8.45 8.97 -0.26
C ASP A 38 -7.16 8.24 0.14
N TRP A 39 -6.83 7.14 -0.54
CA TRP A 39 -5.61 6.39 -0.30
C TRP A 39 -4.36 7.26 -0.57
N TRP A 40 -4.28 7.89 -1.76
CA TRP A 40 -3.14 8.75 -2.11
C TRP A 40 -3.08 10.03 -1.27
N LYS A 41 -4.23 10.56 -0.90
CA LYS A 41 -4.30 11.70 0.03
C LYS A 41 -3.71 11.31 1.39
N THR A 42 -4.12 10.17 1.96
CA THR A 42 -3.61 9.69 3.25
C THR A 42 -2.11 9.40 3.21
N LEU A 43 -1.59 8.86 2.09
CA LEU A 43 -0.16 8.67 1.88
C LEU A 43 0.62 9.99 2.01
N VAL A 44 0.16 11.03 1.31
CA VAL A 44 0.79 12.36 1.35
C VAL A 44 0.67 13.00 2.72
N GLU A 45 -0.47 12.88 3.39
CA GLU A 45 -0.70 13.39 4.74
C GLU A 45 0.24 12.74 5.77
N GLY A 46 0.47 11.42 5.67
CA GLY A 46 1.43 10.69 6.49
C GLY A 46 2.86 11.22 6.30
N GLY A 47 3.26 11.45 5.05
CA GLY A 47 4.54 12.06 4.72
C GLY A 47 4.67 13.48 5.27
N GLN A 48 3.63 14.32 5.12
CA GLN A 48 3.64 15.69 5.65
C GLN A 48 3.74 15.73 7.18
N ALA A 49 3.02 14.84 7.86
CA ALA A 49 3.10 14.72 9.31
C ALA A 49 4.50 14.32 9.79
N GLU A 50 5.13 13.35 9.14
CA GLU A 50 6.49 12.92 9.48
C GLU A 50 7.52 13.99 9.15
N ALA A 51 7.41 14.69 8.01
CA ALA A 51 8.27 15.81 7.67
C ALA A 51 8.23 16.89 8.76
N GLY A 52 7.03 17.20 9.28
CA GLY A 52 6.86 18.13 10.40
C GLY A 52 7.59 17.69 11.67
N LYS A 53 7.60 16.38 12.00
CA LYS A 53 8.30 15.83 13.17
C LYS A 53 9.83 15.97 13.05
N VAL A 54 10.38 15.73 11.86
CA VAL A 54 11.83 15.80 11.63
C VAL A 54 12.31 17.19 11.25
N GLY A 55 11.42 18.19 11.13
CA GLY A 55 11.75 19.58 10.76
C GLY A 55 12.07 19.77 9.28
N ALA A 56 11.65 18.84 8.41
CA ALA A 56 11.77 18.93 6.96
C ALA A 56 10.58 19.66 6.34
N ARG A 57 10.74 20.14 5.09
CA ARG A 57 9.70 20.77 4.29
C ARG A 57 9.43 19.97 3.04
N ILE A 58 8.15 19.80 2.67
CA ILE A 58 7.73 19.13 1.45
C ILE A 58 7.30 20.15 0.39
N GLU A 59 7.88 20.03 -0.81
CA GLU A 59 7.43 20.65 -2.06
C GLU A 59 6.62 19.63 -2.84
N LEU A 60 5.29 19.63 -2.69
CA LEU A 60 4.39 18.67 -3.30
C LEU A 60 3.97 19.12 -4.70
N LEU A 61 4.12 18.25 -5.70
CA LEU A 61 3.56 18.39 -7.04
C LEU A 61 2.71 17.17 -7.39
N ASP A 62 1.54 17.42 -7.99
CA ASP A 62 0.54 16.41 -8.35
C ASP A 62 0.41 16.30 -9.86
N ALA A 63 0.81 15.16 -10.39
CA ALA A 63 0.76 14.88 -11.83
C ALA A 63 -0.65 14.58 -12.36
N ASN A 64 -1.61 14.34 -11.46
CA ASN A 64 -3.01 14.05 -11.81
C ASN A 64 -3.16 12.91 -12.85
N GLY A 65 -2.37 11.84 -12.70
CA GLY A 65 -2.41 10.66 -13.56
C GLY A 65 -1.67 10.80 -14.90
N ASP A 66 -0.96 11.91 -15.14
CA ASP A 66 -0.27 12.19 -16.39
C ASP A 66 1.25 12.02 -16.22
N THR A 67 1.83 11.02 -16.89
CA THR A 67 3.27 10.72 -16.85
C THR A 67 4.11 11.84 -17.47
N VAL A 68 3.61 12.52 -18.51
CA VAL A 68 4.35 13.65 -19.13
C VAL A 68 4.42 14.82 -18.15
N ARG A 69 3.31 15.10 -17.48
CA ARG A 69 3.27 16.11 -16.41
C ARG A 69 4.18 15.71 -15.24
N GLN A 70 4.18 14.43 -14.82
CA GLN A 70 5.06 13.97 -13.75
C GLN A 70 6.54 14.18 -14.07
N ASN A 71 6.96 13.93 -15.32
CA ASN A 71 8.31 14.25 -15.78
C ASN A 71 8.61 15.76 -15.70
N ALA A 72 7.67 16.63 -16.10
CA ALA A 72 7.83 18.09 -16.00
C ALA A 72 7.86 18.57 -14.54
N ASP A 73 7.06 17.97 -13.67
CA ASP A 73 7.04 18.25 -12.22
C ASP A 73 8.41 17.94 -11.59
N VAL A 74 9.04 16.84 -11.95
CA VAL A 74 10.40 16.49 -11.48
C VAL A 74 11.43 17.54 -11.94
N GLN A 75 11.38 18.03 -13.18
CA GLN A 75 12.26 19.12 -13.64
C GLN A 75 12.04 20.40 -12.81
N THR A 76 10.79 20.67 -12.43
CA THR A 76 10.46 21.80 -11.56
C THR A 76 11.07 21.62 -10.17
N LEU A 77 11.02 20.43 -9.58
CA LEU A 77 11.64 20.14 -8.28
C LEU A 77 13.16 20.28 -8.34
N ILE A 78 13.81 19.81 -9.40
CA ILE A 78 15.25 20.00 -9.63
C ILE A 78 15.59 21.50 -9.68
N THR A 79 14.81 22.29 -10.43
CA THR A 79 15.01 23.74 -10.56
C THR A 79 14.82 24.47 -9.23
N LYS A 80 13.92 23.99 -8.38
CA LYS A 80 13.71 24.52 -7.01
C LYS A 80 14.85 24.16 -6.06
N GLY A 81 15.75 23.27 -6.42
CA GLY A 81 16.89 22.87 -5.61
C GLY A 81 16.48 22.06 -4.39
N VAL A 82 15.56 21.09 -4.56
CA VAL A 82 15.22 20.14 -3.50
C VAL A 82 16.38 19.19 -3.21
N ASP A 83 16.51 18.72 -1.98
CA ASP A 83 17.63 17.89 -1.55
C ASP A 83 17.42 16.40 -1.87
N VAL A 84 16.19 15.92 -1.84
CA VAL A 84 15.76 14.53 -2.11
C VAL A 84 14.42 14.56 -2.81
N VAL A 85 14.15 13.60 -3.69
CA VAL A 85 12.82 13.41 -4.28
C VAL A 85 12.18 12.14 -3.75
N VAL A 86 10.99 12.26 -3.15
CA VAL A 86 10.04 11.16 -2.93
C VAL A 86 9.11 11.11 -4.13
N MET A 87 9.02 9.96 -4.78
CA MET A 87 8.25 9.77 -6.01
C MET A 87 7.25 8.61 -5.85
N ASN A 88 5.97 8.87 -6.10
CA ASN A 88 4.98 7.82 -6.35
C ASN A 88 4.79 7.70 -7.87
N PRO A 89 5.42 6.73 -8.54
CA PRO A 89 5.42 6.64 -10.00
C PRO A 89 4.03 6.40 -10.59
N ASN A 90 3.66 7.16 -11.63
CA ASN A 90 2.47 6.89 -12.43
C ASN A 90 2.73 5.78 -13.48
N ASP A 91 3.90 5.82 -14.11
CA ASP A 91 4.37 4.82 -15.07
C ASP A 91 5.81 4.42 -14.71
N PRO A 92 6.03 3.15 -14.30
CA PRO A 92 7.34 2.69 -13.85
C PRO A 92 8.48 2.91 -14.84
N LEU A 93 8.24 2.75 -16.14
CA LEU A 93 9.25 2.91 -17.20
C LEU A 93 9.25 4.33 -17.79
N GLY A 94 8.07 4.93 -17.92
CA GLY A 94 7.90 6.27 -18.50
C GLY A 94 8.55 7.40 -17.70
N LEU A 95 8.98 7.14 -16.45
CA LEU A 95 9.71 8.07 -15.60
C LEU A 95 11.25 7.94 -15.71
N GLY A 96 11.76 7.11 -16.62
CA GLY A 96 13.19 7.00 -16.89
C GLY A 96 13.90 8.34 -17.12
N PRO A 97 13.35 9.28 -17.93
CA PRO A 97 13.93 10.62 -18.09
C PRO A 97 14.05 11.41 -16.78
N SER A 98 13.07 11.31 -15.89
CA SER A 98 13.09 11.95 -14.57
C SER A 98 14.18 11.36 -13.67
N VAL A 99 14.30 10.03 -13.63
CA VAL A 99 15.32 9.34 -12.83
C VAL A 99 16.72 9.75 -13.30
N GLN A 100 16.95 9.79 -14.62
CA GLN A 100 18.22 10.21 -15.19
C GLN A 100 18.55 11.68 -14.84
N ALA A 101 17.57 12.59 -14.95
CA ALA A 101 17.76 14.00 -14.63
C ALA A 101 18.08 14.21 -13.13
N LEU A 102 17.43 13.49 -12.22
CA LEU A 102 17.73 13.52 -10.79
C LEU A 102 19.14 12.99 -10.51
N LYS A 103 19.53 11.90 -11.16
CA LYS A 103 20.87 11.34 -11.07
C LYS A 103 21.94 12.34 -11.54
N ASP A 104 21.72 13.00 -12.67
CA ASP A 104 22.64 14.01 -13.22
C ASP A 104 22.74 15.25 -12.31
N ALA A 105 21.66 15.58 -11.59
CA ALA A 105 21.62 16.63 -10.59
C ALA A 105 22.19 16.22 -9.22
N GLY A 106 22.52 14.93 -9.02
CA GLY A 106 22.98 14.40 -7.73
C GLY A 106 21.91 14.36 -6.66
N ILE A 107 20.61 14.34 -7.02
CA ILE A 107 19.47 14.33 -6.11
C ILE A 107 18.99 12.89 -5.93
N PRO A 108 19.06 12.32 -4.70
CA PRO A 108 18.57 10.98 -4.41
C PRO A 108 17.07 10.81 -4.66
N VAL A 109 16.66 9.60 -5.05
CA VAL A 109 15.25 9.24 -5.29
C VAL A 109 14.83 8.15 -4.33
N VAL A 110 13.75 8.39 -3.61
CA VAL A 110 12.98 7.39 -2.85
C VAL A 110 11.66 7.20 -3.57
N THR A 111 11.30 5.96 -3.93
CA THR A 111 9.97 5.68 -4.46
C THR A 111 9.05 5.17 -3.36
N VAL A 112 7.76 5.44 -3.48
CA VAL A 112 6.76 5.04 -2.48
C VAL A 112 5.53 4.43 -3.15
N ASN A 113 4.97 3.38 -2.56
CA ASN A 113 3.80 2.62 -3.02
C ASN A 113 4.03 1.88 -4.35
N SER A 114 4.38 2.58 -5.42
CA SER A 114 4.73 1.98 -6.70
C SER A 114 6.25 2.06 -6.93
N SER A 115 6.85 0.99 -7.42
CA SER A 115 8.26 0.96 -7.80
C SER A 115 8.46 1.47 -9.21
N LEU A 116 9.72 1.77 -9.54
CA LEU A 116 10.17 1.96 -10.90
C LEU A 116 10.39 0.62 -11.63
N ASP A 117 10.56 0.67 -12.95
CA ASP A 117 10.98 -0.50 -13.70
C ASP A 117 12.33 -1.03 -13.19
N LYS A 118 12.53 -2.34 -13.26
CA LYS A 118 13.74 -3.02 -12.74
C LYS A 118 15.04 -2.43 -13.29
N SER A 119 15.04 -1.89 -14.52
CA SER A 119 16.20 -1.24 -15.12
C SER A 119 16.58 0.07 -14.44
N LEU A 120 15.65 0.74 -13.76
CA LEU A 120 15.85 2.02 -13.08
C LEU A 120 16.11 1.88 -11.57
N VAL A 121 15.83 0.70 -10.99
CA VAL A 121 16.03 0.42 -9.56
C VAL A 121 17.46 0.71 -9.06
N PRO A 122 18.55 0.41 -9.80
CA PRO A 122 19.90 0.72 -9.35
C PRO A 122 20.13 2.22 -9.07
N ASP A 123 19.38 3.10 -9.72
CA ASP A 123 19.52 4.55 -9.60
C ASP A 123 18.65 5.16 -8.50
N MET A 124 17.79 4.35 -7.81
CA MET A 124 17.05 4.79 -6.62
C MET A 124 17.89 4.64 -5.35
N PHE A 125 17.54 5.45 -4.34
CA PHE A 125 18.00 5.21 -2.97
C PHE A 125 17.22 4.06 -2.33
N CYS A 126 15.89 4.13 -2.34
CA CYS A 126 15.01 3.17 -1.67
C CYS A 126 13.63 3.11 -2.34
N TYR A 127 13.01 1.94 -2.32
CA TYR A 127 11.59 1.72 -2.56
C TYR A 127 10.90 1.47 -1.22
N VAL A 128 9.87 2.24 -0.91
CA VAL A 128 9.05 2.10 0.30
C VAL A 128 7.65 1.64 -0.07
N ALA A 129 7.24 0.52 0.47
CA ALA A 129 5.90 -0.04 0.27
C ALA A 129 5.57 -1.04 1.39
N GLU A 130 4.44 -1.70 1.30
CA GLU A 130 4.21 -2.98 1.94
C GLU A 130 4.50 -4.14 0.96
N ASP A 131 4.76 -5.32 1.50
CA ASP A 131 4.93 -6.53 0.68
C ASP A 131 3.56 -7.08 0.28
N GLN A 132 3.09 -6.69 -0.92
CA GLN A 132 1.76 -7.02 -1.46
C GLN A 132 1.49 -8.53 -1.47
N GLU A 133 2.48 -9.33 -1.84
CA GLU A 133 2.34 -10.77 -1.94
C GLU A 133 2.29 -11.42 -0.55
N HIS A 134 3.17 -10.98 0.36
CA HIS A 134 3.18 -11.44 1.75
C HIS A 134 1.87 -11.08 2.46
N THR A 135 1.45 -9.82 2.35
CA THR A 135 0.23 -9.31 2.98
C THR A 135 -1.03 -10.03 2.44
N GLY A 136 -1.08 -10.25 1.12
CA GLY A 136 -2.10 -11.11 0.52
C GLY A 136 -2.09 -12.53 1.08
N SER A 137 -0.90 -13.11 1.30
CA SER A 137 -0.76 -14.45 1.87
C SER A 137 -1.32 -14.54 3.29
N LEU A 138 -1.09 -13.54 4.12
CA LEU A 138 -1.67 -13.48 5.47
C LEU A 138 -3.22 -13.45 5.42
N ALA A 139 -3.81 -12.67 4.51
CA ALA A 139 -5.26 -12.65 4.31
C ALA A 139 -5.80 -14.02 3.85
N GLY A 140 -5.08 -14.67 2.94
CA GLY A 140 -5.42 -16.02 2.47
C GLY A 140 -5.39 -17.07 3.58
N GLU A 141 -4.37 -17.06 4.43
CA GLU A 141 -4.29 -17.95 5.60
C GLU A 141 -5.44 -17.72 6.58
N SER A 142 -5.69 -16.45 6.91
CA SER A 142 -6.78 -16.08 7.83
C SER A 142 -8.13 -16.55 7.32
N LEU A 143 -8.45 -16.26 6.05
CA LEU A 143 -9.74 -16.63 5.48
C LEU A 143 -9.88 -18.16 5.27
N ALA A 144 -8.80 -18.88 4.97
CA ALA A 144 -8.81 -20.33 4.85
C ALA A 144 -9.16 -21.00 6.17
N GLN A 145 -8.63 -20.51 7.30
CA GLN A 145 -9.00 -21.00 8.63
C GLN A 145 -10.48 -20.77 8.91
N LYS A 146 -11.00 -19.58 8.60
CA LYS A 146 -12.42 -19.27 8.72
C LYS A 146 -13.31 -20.13 7.83
N ALA A 147 -12.83 -20.47 6.62
CA ALA A 147 -13.55 -21.35 5.71
C ALA A 147 -13.66 -22.79 6.25
N LEU A 148 -12.62 -23.32 6.87
CA LEU A 148 -12.66 -24.62 7.54
C LEU A 148 -13.61 -24.61 8.74
N GLU A 149 -13.59 -23.55 9.56
CA GLU A 149 -14.53 -23.36 10.68
C GLU A 149 -15.98 -23.35 10.18
N LYS A 150 -16.25 -22.71 9.06
CA LYS A 150 -17.61 -22.49 8.53
C LYS A 150 -18.15 -23.62 7.67
N TYR A 151 -17.31 -24.15 6.77
CA TYR A 151 -17.75 -25.13 5.76
C TYR A 151 -17.28 -26.56 6.04
N GLY A 152 -16.43 -26.75 7.06
CA GLY A 152 -15.82 -28.03 7.37
C GLY A 152 -14.61 -28.36 6.48
N ASP A 153 -14.09 -29.56 6.67
CA ASP A 153 -12.87 -30.07 6.03
C ASP A 153 -13.13 -31.03 4.85
N GLN A 154 -14.34 -30.95 4.27
CA GLN A 154 -14.76 -31.80 3.14
C GLN A 154 -15.51 -30.97 2.10
N GLY A 155 -15.38 -31.41 0.83
CA GLY A 155 -16.16 -30.87 -0.29
C GLY A 155 -15.46 -29.75 -1.05
N GLN A 156 -16.24 -29.00 -1.82
CA GLN A 156 -15.71 -28.00 -2.75
C GLN A 156 -15.92 -26.57 -2.23
N ILE A 157 -14.90 -25.73 -2.36
CA ILE A 157 -14.94 -24.30 -2.08
C ILE A 157 -14.56 -23.55 -3.35
N LYS A 158 -15.53 -22.82 -3.93
CA LYS A 158 -15.30 -21.90 -5.04
C LYS A 158 -14.84 -20.54 -4.55
N ILE A 159 -13.78 -19.99 -5.17
CA ILE A 159 -13.17 -18.71 -4.85
C ILE A 159 -13.13 -17.83 -6.09
N VAL A 160 -13.48 -16.56 -5.93
CA VAL A 160 -13.25 -15.53 -6.95
C VAL A 160 -12.47 -14.35 -6.38
N GLY A 161 -11.48 -13.86 -7.13
CA GLY A 161 -10.78 -12.59 -6.88
C GLY A 161 -11.38 -11.44 -7.69
N ILE A 162 -11.51 -10.26 -7.07
CA ILE A 162 -11.92 -9.03 -7.74
C ILE A 162 -10.77 -8.04 -7.67
N GLY A 163 -10.10 -7.82 -8.80
CA GLY A 163 -8.94 -6.95 -8.94
C GLY A 163 -9.24 -5.65 -9.67
N GLY A 164 -8.20 -4.87 -9.94
CA GLY A 164 -8.29 -3.58 -10.64
C GLY A 164 -8.44 -3.74 -12.15
N PHE A 165 -7.36 -4.06 -12.82
CA PHE A 165 -7.31 -4.18 -14.28
C PHE A 165 -6.67 -5.49 -14.71
N PRO A 166 -7.03 -6.03 -15.89
CA PRO A 166 -6.30 -7.14 -16.48
C PRO A 166 -4.81 -6.80 -16.69
N GLY A 167 -3.92 -7.66 -16.20
CA GLY A 167 -2.47 -7.46 -16.31
C GLY A 167 -1.88 -6.43 -15.35
N ASP A 168 -2.65 -5.97 -14.37
CA ASP A 168 -2.17 -5.11 -13.30
C ASP A 168 -1.34 -5.91 -12.29
N VAL A 169 -0.09 -5.51 -12.12
CA VAL A 169 0.87 -6.17 -11.24
C VAL A 169 0.38 -6.24 -9.79
N LEU A 170 -0.29 -5.18 -9.29
CA LEU A 170 -0.81 -5.17 -7.92
C LEU A 170 -1.91 -6.22 -7.73
N SER A 171 -2.83 -6.34 -8.69
CA SER A 171 -3.87 -7.37 -8.67
C SER A 171 -3.26 -8.77 -8.66
N ASP A 172 -2.24 -9.00 -9.48
CA ASP A 172 -1.58 -10.30 -9.57
C ASP A 172 -0.83 -10.65 -8.27
N LEU A 173 -0.06 -9.71 -7.70
CA LEU A 173 0.67 -9.91 -6.45
C LEU A 173 -0.29 -10.22 -5.29
N ARG A 174 -1.33 -9.40 -5.11
CA ARG A 174 -2.32 -9.58 -4.03
C ARG A 174 -3.04 -10.93 -4.14
N PHE A 175 -3.50 -11.30 -5.36
CA PHE A 175 -4.24 -12.55 -5.51
C PHE A 175 -3.34 -13.80 -5.47
N ASN A 176 -2.15 -13.73 -6.04
CA ASN A 176 -1.19 -14.83 -5.94
C ASN A 176 -0.76 -15.04 -4.48
N GLY A 177 -0.49 -13.96 -3.76
CA GLY A 177 -0.25 -14.01 -2.32
C GLY A 177 -1.41 -14.67 -1.57
N PHE A 178 -2.64 -14.18 -1.77
CA PHE A 178 -3.84 -14.75 -1.16
C PHE A 178 -3.96 -16.26 -1.42
N MET A 179 -3.82 -16.68 -2.68
CA MET A 179 -3.89 -18.11 -3.03
C MET A 179 -2.75 -18.92 -2.42
N THR A 180 -1.56 -18.33 -2.28
CA THR A 180 -0.42 -18.99 -1.60
C THR A 180 -0.75 -19.25 -0.13
N GLY A 181 -1.24 -18.25 0.58
CA GLY A 181 -1.65 -18.39 1.98
C GLY A 181 -2.83 -19.33 2.16
N TRP A 182 -3.84 -19.21 1.30
CA TRP A 182 -4.99 -20.11 1.27
C TRP A 182 -4.56 -21.57 1.10
N ASN A 183 -3.74 -21.86 0.10
CA ASN A 183 -3.29 -23.23 -0.20
C ASN A 183 -2.42 -23.79 0.94
N ARG A 184 -1.59 -22.97 1.59
CA ARG A 184 -0.77 -23.39 2.75
C ARG A 184 -1.62 -24.00 3.88
N VAL A 185 -2.86 -23.54 4.04
CA VAL A 185 -3.83 -24.11 4.98
C VAL A 185 -4.53 -25.31 4.35
N MET A 186 -5.13 -25.14 3.17
CA MET A 186 -6.00 -26.14 2.55
C MET A 186 -5.27 -27.43 2.13
N ASP A 187 -3.99 -27.37 1.78
CA ASP A 187 -3.17 -28.55 1.44
C ASP A 187 -3.03 -29.55 2.62
N LYS A 188 -3.29 -29.08 3.84
CA LYS A 188 -3.34 -29.94 5.05
C LYS A 188 -4.70 -30.62 5.22
N HIS A 189 -5.69 -30.28 4.40
CA HIS A 189 -7.07 -30.77 4.45
C HIS A 189 -7.47 -31.40 3.11
N PRO A 190 -6.98 -32.61 2.78
CA PRO A 190 -7.15 -33.25 1.46
C PRO A 190 -8.61 -33.55 1.09
N GLY A 191 -9.54 -33.46 2.04
CA GLY A 191 -10.97 -33.56 1.79
C GLY A 191 -11.58 -32.30 1.15
N VAL A 192 -10.88 -31.16 1.18
CA VAL A 192 -11.32 -29.90 0.58
C VAL A 192 -10.74 -29.75 -0.82
N THR A 193 -11.58 -29.44 -1.79
CA THR A 193 -11.16 -29.07 -3.14
C THR A 193 -11.39 -27.59 -3.38
N THR A 194 -10.33 -26.81 -3.54
CA THR A 194 -10.43 -25.41 -3.94
C THR A 194 -10.65 -25.28 -5.43
N VAL A 195 -11.70 -24.55 -5.83
CA VAL A 195 -11.96 -24.19 -7.23
C VAL A 195 -11.77 -22.68 -7.40
N LYS A 196 -10.63 -22.31 -7.95
CA LYS A 196 -10.34 -20.92 -8.30
C LYS A 196 -11.07 -20.57 -9.60
N LEU A 197 -11.98 -19.60 -9.53
CA LEU A 197 -12.63 -19.01 -10.70
C LEU A 197 -11.72 -17.96 -11.33
N ASP A 198 -12.03 -17.58 -12.58
CA ASP A 198 -11.32 -16.49 -13.26
C ASP A 198 -11.48 -15.17 -12.49
N THR A 199 -10.38 -14.48 -12.30
CA THR A 199 -10.36 -13.15 -11.71
C THR A 199 -11.26 -12.21 -12.50
N LYS A 200 -12.02 -11.38 -11.78
CA LYS A 200 -12.82 -10.31 -12.35
C LYS A 200 -12.21 -8.96 -11.98
N TYR A 201 -12.56 -7.94 -12.74
CA TYR A 201 -11.92 -6.63 -12.62
C TYR A 201 -12.96 -5.53 -12.44
N GLY A 202 -12.72 -4.68 -11.45
CA GLY A 202 -13.57 -3.56 -11.06
C GLY A 202 -12.89 -2.19 -11.21
N GLU A 203 -11.78 -2.10 -11.95
CA GLU A 203 -11.09 -0.85 -12.28
C GLU A 203 -10.77 0.03 -11.05
N TRP A 204 -10.61 -0.59 -9.87
CA TRP A 204 -10.47 0.08 -8.58
C TRP A 204 -11.63 1.05 -8.28
N LYS A 205 -12.87 0.69 -8.72
CA LYS A 205 -14.07 1.51 -8.55
C LYS A 205 -15.26 0.65 -8.13
N PRO A 206 -16.10 1.12 -7.20
CA PRO A 206 -17.24 0.35 -6.71
C PRO A 206 -18.29 0.10 -7.80
N ASP A 207 -18.62 1.09 -8.61
CA ASP A 207 -19.59 0.98 -9.72
C ASP A 207 -19.15 -0.02 -10.81
N LYS A 208 -17.83 -0.19 -10.99
CA LYS A 208 -17.26 -1.13 -11.97
C LYS A 208 -17.17 -2.56 -11.43
N ALA A 209 -17.03 -2.74 -10.11
CA ALA A 209 -16.97 -4.07 -9.49
C ALA A 209 -18.35 -4.75 -9.42
N LEU A 210 -19.46 -3.98 -9.41
CA LEU A 210 -20.82 -4.50 -9.20
C LEU A 210 -21.24 -5.53 -10.26
N ALA A 211 -21.15 -5.19 -11.53
CA ALA A 211 -21.64 -6.09 -12.59
C ALA A 211 -20.81 -7.38 -12.70
N PRO A 212 -19.45 -7.34 -12.69
CA PRO A 212 -18.64 -8.54 -12.75
C PRO A 212 -18.92 -9.53 -11.63
N ILE A 213 -19.06 -9.06 -10.36
CA ILE A 213 -19.33 -9.98 -9.24
C ILE A 213 -20.75 -10.53 -9.27
N ARG A 214 -21.75 -9.70 -9.63
CA ARG A 214 -23.12 -10.17 -9.80
C ARG A 214 -23.22 -11.29 -10.83
N ASP A 215 -22.56 -11.13 -11.97
CA ASP A 215 -22.61 -12.10 -13.08
C ASP A 215 -21.90 -13.41 -12.67
N VAL A 216 -20.75 -13.35 -11.98
CA VAL A 216 -20.09 -14.55 -11.43
C VAL A 216 -20.96 -15.23 -10.38
N ALA A 217 -21.55 -14.48 -9.46
CA ALA A 217 -22.39 -15.01 -8.41
C ALA A 217 -23.66 -15.69 -8.98
N THR A 218 -24.28 -15.08 -10.00
CA THR A 218 -25.43 -15.65 -10.69
C THR A 218 -25.07 -16.96 -11.42
N ALA A 219 -23.89 -17.03 -12.03
CA ALA A 219 -23.41 -18.25 -12.71
C ALA A 219 -22.92 -19.33 -11.74
N ASN A 220 -22.60 -18.97 -10.48
CA ASN A 220 -22.07 -19.85 -9.46
C ASN A 220 -22.83 -19.69 -8.15
N PRO A 221 -24.07 -20.22 -8.02
CA PRO A 221 -24.87 -20.08 -6.80
C PRO A 221 -24.26 -20.78 -5.59
N ASP A 222 -23.23 -21.59 -5.79
CA ASP A 222 -22.42 -22.30 -4.78
C ASP A 222 -21.07 -21.59 -4.52
N LEU A 223 -20.88 -20.35 -4.99
CA LEU A 223 -19.73 -19.50 -4.64
C LEU A 223 -19.68 -19.30 -3.12
N LYS A 224 -18.52 -19.49 -2.52
CA LYS A 224 -18.34 -19.42 -1.06
C LYS A 224 -17.38 -18.34 -0.62
N VAL A 225 -16.34 -18.05 -1.42
CA VAL A 225 -15.26 -17.17 -1.01
C VAL A 225 -15.02 -16.08 -2.05
N ILE A 226 -14.96 -14.83 -1.59
CA ILE A 226 -14.61 -13.66 -2.37
C ILE A 226 -13.36 -13.03 -1.77
N TYR A 227 -12.40 -12.68 -2.63
CA TYR A 227 -11.28 -11.83 -2.26
C TYR A 227 -11.35 -10.53 -3.04
N SER A 228 -11.65 -9.43 -2.33
CA SER A 228 -11.53 -8.09 -2.87
C SER A 228 -10.09 -7.60 -2.72
N MET A 229 -9.46 -7.25 -3.81
CA MET A 229 -8.09 -6.77 -3.79
C MET A 229 -7.99 -5.28 -3.41
N SER A 230 -9.09 -4.64 -3.03
CA SER A 230 -9.15 -3.28 -2.48
C SER A 230 -10.51 -2.98 -1.88
N ASP A 231 -10.52 -2.30 -0.74
CA ASP A 231 -11.71 -1.82 -0.04
C ASP A 231 -12.52 -0.80 -0.86
N VAL A 232 -11.86 -0.10 -1.77
CA VAL A 232 -12.53 0.83 -2.68
C VAL A 232 -13.63 0.14 -3.48
N MET A 233 -13.46 -1.13 -3.84
CA MET A 233 -14.46 -1.90 -4.60
C MET A 233 -15.54 -2.55 -3.74
N HIS A 234 -15.35 -2.59 -2.42
CA HIS A 234 -16.18 -3.34 -1.47
C HIS A 234 -17.68 -3.08 -1.64
N GLY A 235 -18.10 -1.81 -1.64
CA GLY A 235 -19.52 -1.45 -1.77
C GLY A 235 -20.18 -1.97 -3.05
N GLY A 236 -19.45 -1.97 -4.17
CA GLY A 236 -19.94 -2.55 -5.43
C GLY A 236 -20.04 -4.08 -5.37
N ILE A 237 -19.08 -4.73 -4.73
CA ILE A 237 -19.08 -6.19 -4.53
C ILE A 237 -20.27 -6.61 -3.68
N VAL A 238 -20.49 -5.95 -2.54
CA VAL A 238 -21.65 -6.20 -1.66
C VAL A 238 -22.95 -6.05 -2.43
N GLN A 239 -23.12 -4.95 -3.16
CA GLN A 239 -24.35 -4.69 -3.93
C GLN A 239 -24.57 -5.75 -5.04
N GLY A 240 -23.50 -6.17 -5.74
CA GLY A 240 -23.58 -7.21 -6.76
C GLY A 240 -23.99 -8.56 -6.19
N LEU A 241 -23.42 -8.96 -5.05
CA LEU A 241 -23.78 -10.19 -4.34
C LEU A 241 -25.22 -10.15 -3.80
N GLN A 242 -25.68 -8.99 -3.29
CA GLN A 242 -27.08 -8.79 -2.87
C GLN A 242 -28.04 -8.97 -4.04
N GLN A 243 -27.74 -8.39 -5.22
CA GLN A 243 -28.54 -8.56 -6.43
C GLN A 243 -28.59 -10.00 -6.92
N ALA A 244 -27.51 -10.78 -6.70
CA ALA A 244 -27.47 -12.20 -7.01
C ALA A 244 -28.08 -13.09 -5.90
N GLY A 245 -28.47 -12.52 -4.76
CA GLY A 245 -29.04 -13.24 -3.61
C GLY A 245 -28.02 -14.09 -2.84
N LEU A 246 -26.73 -13.76 -2.93
CA LEU A 246 -25.64 -14.52 -2.27
C LEU A 246 -24.99 -13.78 -1.08
N TRP A 247 -25.26 -12.47 -0.89
CA TRP A 247 -24.73 -11.76 0.26
C TRP A 247 -25.38 -12.22 1.56
N GLY A 248 -24.59 -12.66 2.53
CA GLY A 248 -25.06 -13.15 3.84
C GLY A 248 -24.26 -14.35 4.34
N ASP A 249 -24.84 -15.10 5.26
CA ASP A 249 -24.19 -16.18 6.01
C ASP A 249 -23.54 -17.30 5.14
N GLY A 250 -23.90 -17.41 3.86
CA GLY A 250 -23.31 -18.39 2.95
C GLY A 250 -21.92 -18.04 2.44
N ILE A 251 -21.50 -16.77 2.55
CA ILE A 251 -20.27 -16.21 1.95
C ILE A 251 -19.23 -15.94 3.04
N LEU A 252 -17.96 -16.04 2.67
CA LEU A 252 -16.82 -15.46 3.35
C LEU A 252 -16.09 -14.51 2.40
N MET A 253 -15.65 -13.38 2.93
CA MET A 253 -14.92 -12.38 2.18
C MET A 253 -13.67 -11.94 2.93
N ALA A 254 -12.57 -11.79 2.20
CA ALA A 254 -11.43 -10.98 2.63
C ALA A 254 -11.32 -9.75 1.73
N SER A 255 -10.80 -8.67 2.29
CA SER A 255 -10.54 -7.42 1.60
C SER A 255 -9.09 -6.97 1.78
N TYR A 256 -8.75 -5.83 1.23
CA TYR A 256 -7.41 -5.28 1.23
C TYR A 256 -7.47 -3.76 1.28
N ASP A 257 -6.62 -3.13 2.03
CA ASP A 257 -6.24 -1.74 2.25
C ASP A 257 -6.35 -1.31 3.72
N GLY A 258 -7.18 -1.95 4.55
CA GLY A 258 -7.45 -1.53 5.93
C GLY A 258 -8.29 -0.26 5.99
N GLY A 259 -9.23 -0.10 5.06
CA GLY A 259 -10.13 1.05 5.01
C GLY A 259 -11.09 1.08 6.19
N MET A 260 -11.29 2.25 6.79
CA MET A 260 -12.08 2.38 8.02
C MET A 260 -13.55 1.98 7.86
N GLY A 261 -14.06 2.00 6.61
CA GLY A 261 -15.39 1.46 6.29
C GLY A 261 -15.48 -0.06 6.46
N ALA A 262 -14.46 -0.79 5.98
CA ALA A 262 -14.35 -2.24 6.12
C ALA A 262 -14.13 -2.64 7.59
N ILE A 263 -13.26 -1.91 8.29
CA ILE A 263 -13.03 -2.13 9.73
C ILE A 263 -14.32 -1.91 10.53
N LYS A 264 -15.07 -0.83 10.22
CA LYS A 264 -16.37 -0.58 10.86
C LYS A 264 -17.37 -1.69 10.61
N GLU A 265 -17.46 -2.23 9.40
CA GLU A 265 -18.33 -3.36 9.08
C GLU A 265 -18.03 -4.58 9.96
N MET A 266 -16.74 -4.92 10.11
CA MET A 266 -16.34 -6.03 10.98
C MET A 266 -16.66 -5.78 12.46
N VAL A 267 -16.62 -4.52 12.93
CA VAL A 267 -17.05 -4.14 14.29
C VAL A 267 -18.56 -4.28 14.46
N ASP A 268 -19.33 -3.79 13.49
CA ASP A 268 -20.80 -3.78 13.56
C ASP A 268 -21.41 -5.17 13.35
N ASP A 269 -20.80 -5.98 12.47
CA ASP A 269 -21.25 -7.35 12.17
C ASP A 269 -20.07 -8.35 12.17
N PRO A 270 -19.58 -8.74 13.36
CA PRO A 270 -18.43 -9.62 13.49
C PRO A 270 -18.66 -11.05 12.99
N LYS A 271 -19.89 -11.42 12.67
CA LYS A 271 -20.26 -12.71 12.07
C LYS A 271 -20.65 -12.60 10.60
N GLY A 272 -20.62 -11.40 10.06
CA GLY A 272 -20.92 -11.10 8.67
C GLY A 272 -19.93 -11.74 7.68
N PRO A 273 -20.13 -11.52 6.39
CA PRO A 273 -19.27 -12.09 5.37
C PRO A 273 -17.82 -11.63 5.43
N LEU A 274 -17.52 -10.37 5.79
CA LEU A 274 -16.16 -9.83 5.84
C LEU A 274 -15.44 -10.34 7.09
N GLN A 275 -14.45 -11.21 6.90
CA GLN A 275 -13.78 -11.92 7.99
C GLN A 275 -12.27 -11.65 8.05
N ALA A 276 -11.71 -10.95 7.08
CA ALA A 276 -10.32 -10.53 7.07
C ALA A 276 -10.15 -9.28 6.22
N ASP A 277 -9.30 -8.35 6.67
CA ASP A 277 -8.88 -7.20 5.89
C ASP A 277 -7.37 -7.00 6.03
N ALA A 278 -6.66 -7.08 4.92
CA ALA A 278 -5.21 -6.90 4.89
C ALA A 278 -4.89 -5.40 4.86
N SER A 279 -4.16 -4.91 5.86
CA SER A 279 -3.85 -3.48 5.95
C SER A 279 -2.73 -3.07 4.99
N ASN A 280 -2.94 -2.00 4.23
CA ASN A 280 -1.95 -1.41 3.33
C ASN A 280 -1.26 -0.17 3.94
N GLN A 281 -1.86 0.44 4.93
CA GLN A 281 -1.30 1.51 5.77
C GLN A 281 -0.67 2.68 4.98
N PRO A 282 -1.45 3.41 4.16
CA PRO A 282 -0.90 4.49 3.33
C PRO A 282 -0.22 5.60 4.15
N TRP A 283 -0.75 5.92 5.34
CA TRP A 283 -0.13 6.89 6.24
C TRP A 283 1.30 6.49 6.62
N ASP A 284 1.49 5.22 6.99
CA ASP A 284 2.77 4.71 7.45
C ASP A 284 3.77 4.57 6.30
N GLN A 285 3.31 4.24 5.09
CA GLN A 285 4.13 4.29 3.88
C GLN A 285 4.64 5.71 3.61
N GLY A 286 3.76 6.70 3.72
CA GLY A 286 4.14 8.11 3.55
C GLY A 286 5.17 8.57 4.58
N ALA A 287 4.96 8.23 5.84
CA ALA A 287 5.88 8.52 6.91
C ALA A 287 7.25 7.81 6.71
N ALA A 288 7.23 6.53 6.33
CA ALA A 288 8.45 5.78 6.04
C ALA A 288 9.23 6.36 4.85
N ALA A 289 8.53 6.84 3.80
CA ALA A 289 9.19 7.50 2.67
C ALA A 289 9.97 8.75 3.09
N VAL A 290 9.43 9.53 4.03
CA VAL A 290 10.14 10.69 4.59
C VAL A 290 11.35 10.28 5.44
N ARG A 291 11.23 9.21 6.24
CA ARG A 291 12.38 8.65 6.99
C ARG A 291 13.49 8.19 6.04
N MET A 292 13.12 7.53 4.92
CA MET A 292 14.10 7.13 3.89
C MET A 292 14.67 8.34 3.14
N ALA A 293 13.89 9.40 2.91
CA ALA A 293 14.41 10.65 2.35
C ALA A 293 15.44 11.30 3.29
N LEU A 294 15.21 11.30 4.59
CA LEU A 294 16.18 11.78 5.57
C LEU A 294 17.45 10.92 5.59
N ALA A 295 17.32 9.60 5.51
CA ALA A 295 18.46 8.68 5.38
C ALA A 295 19.26 8.96 4.11
N ALA A 296 18.59 9.18 2.98
CA ALA A 296 19.20 9.54 1.70
C ALA A 296 19.97 10.88 1.77
N PHE A 297 19.38 11.89 2.39
CA PHE A 297 20.01 13.20 2.62
C PHE A 297 21.27 13.08 3.47
N ASN A 298 21.28 12.20 4.47
CA ASN A 298 22.43 11.93 5.33
C ASN A 298 23.45 10.98 4.69
N GLY A 299 23.16 10.39 3.54
CA GLY A 299 24.02 9.39 2.88
C GLY A 299 24.04 8.04 3.61
N ASP A 300 23.04 7.76 4.45
CA ASP A 300 22.94 6.53 5.23
C ASP A 300 22.23 5.41 4.45
N GLN A 301 22.97 4.76 3.56
CA GLN A 301 22.47 3.62 2.76
C GLN A 301 22.14 2.39 3.61
N SER A 302 22.60 2.31 4.85
CA SER A 302 22.32 1.16 5.73
C SER A 302 20.83 1.03 6.08
N GLN A 303 20.07 2.13 6.03
CA GLN A 303 18.62 2.16 6.25
C GLN A 303 17.81 1.49 5.12
N CYS A 304 18.44 1.29 3.94
CA CYS A 304 17.81 0.65 2.78
C CYS A 304 18.87 -0.08 1.93
N ALA A 305 19.57 -1.02 2.54
CA ALA A 305 20.68 -1.74 1.91
C ALA A 305 20.25 -2.51 0.66
N ASP A 306 19.08 -3.14 0.69
CA ASP A 306 18.52 -3.95 -0.40
C ASP A 306 17.63 -3.15 -1.35
N LYS A 307 17.72 -1.82 -1.33
CA LYS A 307 16.91 -0.92 -2.14
C LYS A 307 15.39 -1.02 -1.90
N THR A 308 14.98 -1.73 -0.85
CA THR A 308 13.56 -1.91 -0.48
C THR A 308 13.42 -1.79 1.03
N ASN A 309 12.41 -1.04 1.45
CA ASN A 309 11.97 -0.90 2.82
C ASN A 309 10.48 -1.24 2.87
N TYR A 310 10.15 -2.46 3.25
CA TYR A 310 8.77 -2.85 3.49
C TYR A 310 8.36 -2.43 4.89
N ILE A 311 7.21 -1.74 4.99
CA ILE A 311 6.59 -1.48 6.28
C ILE A 311 5.90 -2.75 6.80
N ASP A 312 5.82 -2.88 8.12
CA ASP A 312 5.07 -3.95 8.74
C ASP A 312 3.58 -3.81 8.43
N THR A 313 2.95 -4.93 8.10
CA THR A 313 1.52 -5.00 7.79
C THR A 313 0.84 -6.05 8.64
N THR A 314 -0.48 -5.97 8.74
CA THR A 314 -1.27 -6.94 9.50
C THR A 314 -2.54 -7.28 8.76
N VAL A 315 -3.12 -8.43 9.09
CA VAL A 315 -4.49 -8.77 8.70
C VAL A 315 -5.38 -8.58 9.91
N ILE A 316 -6.43 -7.82 9.72
CA ILE A 316 -7.40 -7.49 10.75
C ILE A 316 -8.60 -8.41 10.58
N THR A 317 -8.93 -9.13 11.65
CA THR A 317 -10.11 -9.96 11.74
C THR A 317 -11.21 -9.26 12.55
N PRO A 318 -12.46 -9.73 12.52
CA PRO A 318 -13.52 -9.15 13.37
C PRO A 318 -13.20 -9.12 14.86
N ALA A 319 -12.37 -10.05 15.35
CA ALA A 319 -11.95 -10.06 16.75
C ALA A 319 -11.00 -8.89 17.09
N GLU A 320 -10.21 -8.46 16.15
CA GLU A 320 -9.21 -7.40 16.29
C GLU A 320 -9.75 -6.03 15.84
N ALA A 321 -10.77 -6.01 14.98
CA ALA A 321 -11.31 -4.79 14.38
C ALA A 321 -11.64 -3.68 15.39
N PRO A 322 -12.21 -3.96 16.60
CA PRO A 322 -12.44 -2.92 17.59
C PRO A 322 -11.19 -2.16 18.02
N ASP A 323 -10.03 -2.82 18.01
CA ASP A 323 -8.74 -2.23 18.40
C ASP A 323 -8.13 -1.34 17.33
N TYR A 324 -8.57 -1.50 16.06
CA TYR A 324 -8.11 -0.74 14.89
C TYR A 324 -9.12 0.32 14.45
N TYR A 325 -10.35 0.29 14.97
CA TYR A 325 -11.38 1.22 14.53
C TYR A 325 -11.18 2.62 15.13
N VAL A 326 -10.72 3.55 14.30
CA VAL A 326 -10.57 4.96 14.64
C VAL A 326 -11.45 5.80 13.70
N PRO A 327 -12.64 6.27 14.16
CA PRO A 327 -13.63 6.91 13.27
C PRO A 327 -13.16 8.16 12.52
N THR A 328 -12.07 8.78 12.97
CA THR A 328 -11.47 9.99 12.34
C THR A 328 -10.45 9.66 11.26
N ASP A 329 -10.02 8.42 11.18
CA ASP A 329 -9.04 7.97 10.20
C ASP A 329 -9.74 7.40 8.96
N THR A 330 -9.07 7.45 7.83
CA THR A 330 -9.57 6.86 6.58
C THR A 330 -9.09 5.43 6.41
N TYR A 331 -7.88 5.15 6.87
CA TYR A 331 -7.23 3.83 6.83
C TYR A 331 -6.59 3.52 8.17
N VAL A 332 -6.40 2.24 8.41
CA VAL A 332 -5.65 1.74 9.56
C VAL A 332 -4.22 2.30 9.52
N ARG A 333 -3.69 2.58 10.71
CA ARG A 333 -2.29 2.96 10.93
C ARG A 333 -1.59 1.92 11.79
N ALA A 334 -0.26 1.85 11.70
CA ALA A 334 0.53 1.07 12.63
C ALA A 334 0.21 1.49 14.07
N LYS A 335 0.16 0.51 14.96
CA LYS A 335 0.07 0.79 16.41
C LYS A 335 1.47 1.13 16.90
N ASP A 336 1.58 2.23 17.65
CA ASP A 336 2.82 2.67 18.32
C ASP A 336 3.33 1.63 19.35
#